data_dcab08d30fdbaf2095edafbb141b5576
#
_entry.id   dcab08d30fdbaf2095edafbb141b5576
#
_cell.length_a   1.000
_cell.length_b   1.000
_cell.length_c   1.000
_cell.angle_alpha   90.00
_cell.angle_beta   90.00
_cell.angle_gamma   90.00
#
_symmetry.space_group_name_H-M   'P 1'
#
loop_
_entity.id
_entity.type
_entity.pdbx_description
1 polymer ?
#
loop_
_entity_poly.entity_id
_entity_poly.type
_entity_poly.pdbx_seq_one_letter_code
_entity_poly.pdbx_strand_id
1 'polypeptide(L)'
;NAIHKIIPVKMSIKKTKKNYEFVGPICESTDKFALFKNFQKLKEKELVIILDVGAYGMSLSSNYNLRPKATELLIKNSKIKIISKRQKLKDLI
;
A
#
# COMPACT_ATOMS: atom_id res chain seq x y z
N ASN A 1 0.17 15.32 7.86
CA ASN A 1 -0.36 14.32 6.92
C ASN A 1 0.49 14.29 5.66
N ALA A 2 1.33 13.27 5.53
CA ALA A 2 2.13 13.08 4.34
C ALA A 2 1.25 12.65 3.17
N ILE A 3 1.45 13.28 2.02
CA ILE A 3 0.78 12.87 0.79
C ILE A 3 1.73 11.92 0.05
N HIS A 4 1.30 10.68 -0.15
CA HIS A 4 2.07 9.69 -0.86
C HIS A 4 1.56 9.53 -2.27
N LYS A 5 2.48 9.44 -3.22
CA LYS A 5 2.15 9.16 -4.61
C LYS A 5 1.78 7.68 -4.75
N ILE A 6 0.74 7.41 -5.51
CA ILE A 6 0.30 6.05 -5.82
C ILE A 6 0.34 5.86 -7.32
N ILE A 7 0.90 4.74 -7.76
CA ILE A 7 0.98 4.40 -9.18
C ILE A 7 0.46 2.97 -9.40
N PRO A 8 -0.11 2.68 -10.59
CA PRO A 8 -0.47 1.30 -10.90
C PRO A 8 0.78 0.47 -11.20
N VAL A 9 0.75 -0.83 -10.85
CA VAL A 9 1.87 -1.73 -11.19
C VAL A 9 1.95 -1.93 -12.70
N LYS A 10 0.81 -2.09 -13.37
CA LYS A 10 0.73 -2.20 -14.83
C LYS A 10 0.25 -0.88 -15.40
N MET A 11 1.15 -0.12 -16.02
CA MET A 11 0.81 1.16 -16.64
C MET A 11 0.39 0.97 -18.09
N SER A 12 -0.64 1.70 -18.54
CA SER A 12 -1.09 1.70 -19.92
C SER A 12 -1.61 3.08 -20.28
N ILE A 13 -1.08 3.64 -21.38
CA ILE A 13 -1.56 4.92 -21.90
C ILE A 13 -2.90 4.78 -22.64
N LYS A 14 -3.31 3.56 -22.98
CA LYS A 14 -4.56 3.28 -23.68
C LYS A 14 -5.77 3.17 -22.74
N LYS A 15 -5.54 3.02 -21.44
CA LYS A 15 -6.66 2.92 -20.48
C LYS A 15 -7.30 4.27 -20.23
N THR A 16 -8.62 4.27 -20.04
CA THR A 16 -9.36 5.46 -19.64
C THR A 16 -8.90 5.90 -18.25
N LYS A 17 -9.12 7.19 -17.94
CA LYS A 17 -8.79 7.76 -16.64
C LYS A 17 -10.03 7.89 -15.79
N LYS A 18 -9.89 7.71 -14.49
CA LYS A 18 -10.96 7.89 -13.50
C LYS A 18 -10.42 8.58 -12.26
N ASN A 19 -11.32 9.09 -11.45
CA ASN A 19 -10.98 9.61 -10.14
C ASN A 19 -11.15 8.49 -9.12
N TYR A 20 -10.15 8.32 -8.24
CA TYR A 20 -10.19 7.30 -7.20
C TYR A 20 -9.86 7.92 -5.84
N GLU A 21 -10.57 7.51 -4.83
CA GLU A 21 -10.16 7.70 -3.44
C GLU A 21 -9.57 6.37 -2.96
N PHE A 22 -8.32 6.41 -2.51
CA PHE A 22 -7.64 5.23 -1.99
C PHE A 22 -7.83 5.14 -0.49
N VAL A 23 -8.44 4.05 -0.04
CA VAL A 23 -8.78 3.84 1.36
C VAL A 23 -8.28 2.47 1.81
N GLY A 24 -8.07 2.31 3.11
CA GLY A 24 -7.78 1.02 3.70
C GLY A 24 -9.04 0.25 4.06
N PRO A 25 -8.90 -1.00 4.55
CA PRO A 25 -10.02 -1.86 4.86
C PRO A 25 -10.61 -1.64 6.27
N ILE A 26 -10.02 -0.74 7.05
CA ILE A 26 -10.44 -0.50 8.43
C ILE A 26 -11.60 0.48 8.48
N CYS A 27 -12.53 0.28 9.42
CA CYS A 27 -13.72 1.11 9.58
C CYS A 27 -13.42 2.42 10.32
N GLU A 28 -12.46 3.20 9.80
CA GLU A 28 -12.11 4.50 10.35
C GLU A 28 -12.04 5.54 9.25
N SER A 29 -12.52 6.74 9.53
CA SER A 29 -12.51 7.84 8.56
C SER A 29 -11.10 8.26 8.16
N THR A 30 -10.11 7.98 8.99
CA THR A 30 -8.69 8.29 8.73
C THR A 30 -7.96 7.23 7.91
N ASP A 31 -8.59 6.06 7.69
CA ASP A 31 -7.99 4.97 6.92
C ASP A 31 -8.14 5.21 5.42
N LYS A 32 -7.57 6.29 4.95
CA LYS A 32 -7.56 6.65 3.54
C LYS A 32 -6.28 7.40 3.21
N PHE A 33 -5.82 7.24 1.98
CA PHE A 33 -4.56 7.82 1.53
C PHE A 33 -4.77 9.15 0.82
N ALA A 34 -5.58 9.17 -0.23
CA ALA A 34 -5.81 10.40 -0.97
C ALA A 34 -6.86 10.20 -2.05
N LEU A 35 -7.34 11.33 -2.58
CA LEU A 35 -8.14 11.35 -3.80
C LEU A 35 -7.21 11.68 -4.96
N PHE A 36 -7.18 10.81 -5.96
CA PHE A 36 -6.41 11.00 -7.18
C PHE A 36 -7.33 11.24 -8.37
N LYS A 37 -7.10 12.35 -9.07
CA LYS A 37 -7.83 12.68 -10.30
C LYS A 37 -7.07 12.16 -11.51
N ASN A 38 -7.80 11.73 -12.52
CA ASN A 38 -7.21 11.25 -13.78
C ASN A 38 -6.24 10.08 -13.59
N PHE A 39 -6.55 9.21 -12.65
CA PHE A 39 -5.79 7.99 -12.43
C PHE A 39 -6.20 6.93 -13.45
N GLN A 40 -5.25 6.09 -13.87
CA GLN A 40 -5.54 4.98 -14.77
C GLN A 40 -6.67 4.11 -14.20
N LYS A 41 -7.66 3.77 -15.03
CA LYS A 41 -8.75 2.89 -14.60
C LYS A 41 -8.20 1.56 -14.10
N LEU A 42 -8.63 1.16 -12.91
CA LEU A 42 -8.23 -0.09 -12.27
C LEU A 42 -9.35 -1.12 -12.36
N LYS A 43 -8.96 -2.36 -12.54
CA LYS A 43 -9.86 -3.51 -12.36
C LYS A 43 -9.70 -4.01 -10.93
N GLU A 44 -10.73 -4.70 -10.45
CA GLU A 44 -10.68 -5.35 -9.15
C GLU A 44 -9.46 -6.28 -9.06
N LYS A 45 -8.79 -6.28 -7.91
CA LYS A 45 -7.57 -7.05 -7.63
C LYS A 45 -6.31 -6.59 -8.35
N GLU A 46 -6.35 -5.54 -9.14
CA GLU A 46 -5.12 -4.96 -9.67
C GLU A 46 -4.30 -4.33 -8.56
N LEU A 47 -2.99 -4.40 -8.72
CA LEU A 47 -2.04 -3.91 -7.72
C LEU A 47 -1.65 -2.46 -7.99
N VAL A 48 -1.42 -1.71 -6.92
CA VAL A 48 -0.86 -0.37 -6.96
C VAL A 48 0.36 -0.29 -6.05
N ILE A 49 1.20 0.69 -6.28
CA ILE A 49 2.40 0.94 -5.47
C ILE A 49 2.22 2.28 -4.78
N ILE A 50 2.37 2.29 -3.46
CA ILE A 50 2.42 3.52 -2.67
C ILE A 50 3.87 3.86 -2.46
N LEU A 51 4.31 5.04 -2.93
CA LEU A 51 5.70 5.44 -2.90
C LEU A 51 6.04 6.18 -1.61
N ASP A 52 7.34 6.19 -1.29
CA ASP A 52 7.92 6.99 -0.21
C ASP A 52 7.33 6.72 1.18
N VAL A 53 7.01 5.45 1.46
CA VAL A 53 6.46 5.04 2.76
C VAL A 53 7.51 4.37 3.66
N GLY A 54 8.72 4.12 3.16
CA GLY A 54 9.73 3.33 3.85
C GLY A 54 10.11 3.86 5.23
N ALA A 55 10.28 5.18 5.35
CA ALA A 55 10.74 5.78 6.61
C ALA A 55 9.72 5.67 7.75
N TYR A 56 8.44 5.78 7.45
CA TYR A 56 7.38 5.82 8.47
C TYR A 56 6.28 4.79 8.24
N GLY A 57 6.21 4.19 7.07
CA GLY A 57 5.13 3.27 6.72
C GLY A 57 4.98 2.13 7.71
N MET A 58 6.06 1.41 8.01
CA MET A 58 6.01 0.29 8.94
C MET A 58 5.98 0.75 10.40
N SER A 59 6.73 1.80 10.76
CA SER A 59 6.76 2.28 12.14
C SER A 59 5.42 2.84 12.61
N LEU A 60 4.62 3.37 11.70
CA LEU A 60 3.27 3.87 11.99
C LEU A 60 2.18 2.83 11.73
N SER A 61 2.53 1.66 11.18
CA SER A 61 1.58 0.58 11.01
C SER A 61 1.22 -0.04 12.35
N SER A 62 0.03 -0.64 12.44
CA SER A 62 -0.44 -1.25 13.67
C SER A 62 -1.18 -2.55 13.39
N ASN A 63 -1.45 -3.29 14.46
CA ASN A 63 -2.27 -4.48 14.38
C ASN A 63 -3.75 -4.21 14.73
N TYR A 64 -4.20 -2.99 14.56
CA TYR A 64 -5.58 -2.62 14.80
C TYR A 64 -6.53 -3.57 14.05
N ASN A 65 -7.57 -4.03 14.73
CA ASN A 65 -8.48 -5.06 14.23
C ASN A 65 -7.78 -6.39 13.89
N LEU A 66 -6.71 -6.72 14.61
CA LEU A 66 -5.95 -7.97 14.44
C LEU A 66 -5.42 -8.15 13.00
N ARG A 67 -5.05 -7.05 12.34
CA ARG A 67 -4.43 -7.11 11.01
C ARG A 67 -2.93 -7.37 11.13
N PRO A 68 -2.42 -8.49 10.59
CA PRO A 68 -0.97 -8.74 10.59
C PRO A 68 -0.23 -7.71 9.76
N LYS A 69 0.97 -7.32 10.24
CA LYS A 69 1.84 -6.43 9.48
C LYS A 69 2.44 -7.14 8.28
N ALA A 70 2.70 -6.39 7.23
CA ALA A 70 3.28 -6.90 5.98
C ALA A 70 4.75 -7.29 6.16
N THR A 71 5.24 -8.09 5.22
CA THR A 71 6.68 -8.39 5.09
C THR A 71 7.44 -7.13 4.70
N GLU A 72 8.62 -6.94 5.28
CA GLU A 72 9.56 -5.91 4.84
C GLU A 72 10.70 -6.54 4.06
N LEU A 73 11.02 -5.96 2.91
CA LEU A 73 12.07 -6.45 2.03
C LEU A 73 13.11 -5.34 1.79
N LEU A 74 14.36 -5.74 1.68
CA LEU A 74 15.44 -4.88 1.22
C LEU A 74 15.85 -5.32 -0.18
N ILE A 75 15.86 -4.40 -1.13
CA ILE A 75 16.33 -4.66 -2.49
C ILE A 75 17.62 -3.88 -2.69
N LYS A 76 18.72 -4.61 -2.93
CA LYS A 76 20.03 -4.00 -3.16
C LYS A 76 20.75 -4.79 -4.22
N ASN A 77 21.31 -4.11 -5.23
CA ASN A 77 22.05 -4.74 -6.32
C ASN A 77 21.26 -5.89 -6.97
N SER A 78 19.98 -5.67 -7.23
CA SER A 78 19.06 -6.66 -7.82
C SER A 78 18.84 -7.92 -6.96
N LYS A 79 19.25 -7.88 -5.70
CA LYS A 79 19.00 -8.95 -4.73
C LYS A 79 17.94 -8.53 -3.72
N ILE A 80 17.11 -9.48 -3.31
CA ILE A 80 16.03 -9.26 -2.35
C ILE A 80 16.38 -9.96 -1.04
N LYS A 81 16.29 -9.23 0.06
CA LYS A 81 16.51 -9.77 1.40
C LYS A 81 15.28 -9.48 2.26
N ILE A 82 14.79 -10.48 2.97
CA ILE A 82 13.70 -10.30 3.93
C ILE A 82 14.28 -9.74 5.21
N ILE A 83 13.88 -8.54 5.60
CA ILE A 83 14.33 -7.92 6.85
C ILE A 83 13.29 -8.02 7.96
N SER A 84 12.03 -8.25 7.62
CA SER A 84 10.99 -8.51 8.59
C SER A 84 9.95 -9.43 7.94
N LYS A 85 9.71 -10.58 8.56
CA LYS A 85 8.75 -11.54 8.04
C LYS A 85 7.31 -11.05 8.21
N ARG A 86 6.43 -11.48 7.32
CA ARG A 86 5.01 -11.22 7.45
C ARG A 86 4.50 -11.80 8.77
N GLN A 87 3.77 -11.01 9.54
CA GLN A 87 3.09 -11.51 10.72
C GLN A 87 1.99 -12.51 10.32
N LYS A 88 1.79 -13.50 11.17
CA LYS A 88 0.67 -14.43 11.05
C LYS A 88 -0.35 -14.09 12.12
N LEU A 89 -1.61 -14.43 11.90
CA LEU A 89 -2.66 -14.16 12.87
C LEU A 89 -2.33 -14.76 14.24
N LYS A 90 -1.71 -15.94 14.28
CA LYS A 90 -1.29 -16.60 15.51
C LYS A 90 -0.29 -15.78 16.33
N ASP A 91 0.46 -14.87 15.71
CA ASP A 91 1.44 -14.03 16.40
C ASP A 91 0.77 -12.91 17.20
N LEU A 92 -0.51 -12.67 16.98
CA LEU A 92 -1.29 -11.59 17.61
C LEU A 92 -2.17 -12.08 18.76
N ILE A 93 -2.18 -13.37 19.02
CA ILE A 93 -3.04 -13.98 20.03
C ILE A 93 -2.22 -14.47 21.20
#